data_11d68db6bdb51ee42a88688636ba99e5
#
_entry.id   11d68db6bdb51ee42a88688636ba99e5
#
_cell.length_a   1.000
_cell.length_b   1.000
_cell.length_c   1.000
_cell.angle_alpha   90.00
_cell.angle_beta   90.00
_cell.angle_gamma   90.00
#
_symmetry.space_group_name_H-M   'P 1'
#
loop_
_entity.id
_entity.type
_entity.pdbx_description
1 polymer ?
#
loop_
_entity_poly.entity_id
_entity_poly.type
_entity_poly.pdbx_seq_one_letter_code
_entity_poly.pdbx_strand_id
1 'polypeptide(L)'
;MSVKLEDQVKSIAKDLGFEDCRFARAQKASHAEEFQDWLDDDKYGDMEWMAKNPERRKDPSLLFKGAKTVIVLALNYFPKELSNLKKNGVGKFAKYAWGNDYHDVIDKKLIRFSKALEKLGGEQKFYVDYGPILERDFATDSGVGWNGKSTVQIHPKLGTWFFLAELVTSLDLKPDDPMPNRCGTCTKCIDCCPTKAITAPNKMDPRLCISYYTIEHKGSIPNKLRKSIGDRVFGCDDCLDVCPWNRFAEASKEAKFAARDFIGMSLIQLLQLTENDFITLFRKSPVKRLGRERFIRNVCVAIGNTGTHSDIPHLKEALTEESLMIREHAQWAINTIKSR
;
A
#
# COMPACT_ATOMS: atom_id res chain seq x y z
N MET A 1 25.22 30.19 -17.27
CA MET A 1 24.55 29.05 -17.92
C MET A 1 23.17 28.90 -17.29
N SER A 2 22.11 28.84 -18.09
CA SER A 2 20.78 28.58 -17.55
C SER A 2 20.72 27.17 -16.97
N VAL A 3 20.15 27.01 -15.77
CA VAL A 3 19.91 25.69 -15.15
C VAL A 3 18.96 24.93 -16.06
N LYS A 4 19.24 23.65 -16.34
CA LYS A 4 18.36 22.81 -17.17
C LYS A 4 16.98 22.66 -16.48
N LEU A 5 15.94 22.54 -17.29
CA LEU A 5 14.56 22.41 -16.80
C LEU A 5 14.41 21.19 -15.88
N GLU A 6 15.02 20.07 -16.24
CA GLU A 6 15.03 18.83 -15.45
C GLU A 6 15.63 19.04 -14.06
N ASP A 7 16.75 19.78 -13.98
CA ASP A 7 17.42 20.06 -12.70
C ASP A 7 16.57 20.98 -11.82
N GLN A 8 15.86 21.95 -12.40
CA GLN A 8 14.91 22.79 -11.67
C GLN A 8 13.77 21.96 -11.09
N VAL A 9 13.16 21.09 -11.89
CA VAL A 9 12.07 20.20 -11.47
C VAL A 9 12.53 19.27 -10.34
N LYS A 10 13.70 18.62 -10.48
CA LYS A 10 14.29 17.76 -9.44
C LYS A 10 14.60 18.54 -8.15
N SER A 11 15.07 19.78 -8.26
CA SER A 11 15.32 20.63 -7.09
C SER A 11 14.03 20.94 -6.34
N ILE A 12 12.95 21.32 -7.06
CA ILE A 12 11.64 21.61 -6.44
C ILE A 12 11.09 20.36 -5.72
N ALA A 13 11.19 19.18 -6.33
CA ALA A 13 10.76 17.93 -5.70
C ALA A 13 11.53 17.67 -4.39
N LYS A 14 12.85 17.86 -4.40
CA LYS A 14 13.71 17.71 -3.22
C LYS A 14 13.34 18.70 -2.12
N ASP A 15 13.10 19.97 -2.45
CA ASP A 15 12.70 21.01 -1.49
C ASP A 15 11.33 20.72 -0.86
N LEU A 16 10.46 19.97 -1.56
CA LEU A 16 9.21 19.46 -1.06
C LEU A 16 9.36 18.17 -0.23
N GLY A 17 10.59 17.63 -0.14
CA GLY A 17 10.92 16.48 0.69
C GLY A 17 10.68 15.13 0.03
N PHE A 18 10.64 15.05 -1.30
CA PHE A 18 10.71 13.77 -2.01
C PHE A 18 12.16 13.27 -2.06
N GLU A 19 12.37 11.98 -1.87
CA GLU A 19 13.69 11.35 -1.88
C GLU A 19 14.20 11.07 -3.28
N ASP A 20 13.32 10.84 -4.25
CA ASP A 20 13.68 10.73 -5.68
C ASP A 20 12.62 11.39 -6.56
N CYS A 21 13.07 11.87 -7.73
CA CYS A 21 12.25 12.48 -8.77
C CYS A 21 12.85 12.11 -10.12
N ARG A 22 12.08 11.35 -10.91
CA ARG A 22 12.49 10.82 -12.19
C ARG A 22 11.42 11.06 -13.25
N PHE A 23 11.81 10.93 -14.52
CA PHE A 23 10.98 11.23 -15.66
C PHE A 23 10.85 10.02 -16.59
N ALA A 24 9.62 9.73 -17.01
CA ALA A 24 9.30 8.80 -18.08
C ALA A 24 8.47 9.50 -19.16
N ARG A 25 8.40 8.96 -20.36
CA ARG A 25 7.46 9.44 -21.40
C ARG A 25 6.02 9.13 -21.00
N ALA A 26 5.11 10.08 -21.27
CA ALA A 26 3.67 9.85 -21.17
C ALA A 26 3.22 9.07 -22.43
N GLN A 27 3.29 7.76 -22.35
CA GLN A 27 2.95 6.81 -23.42
C GLN A 27 2.32 5.56 -22.83
N LYS A 28 1.90 4.63 -23.69
CA LYS A 28 1.37 3.34 -23.25
C LYS A 28 2.35 2.64 -22.30
N ALA A 29 1.84 2.21 -21.15
CA ALA A 29 2.61 1.54 -20.11
C ALA A 29 3.18 0.20 -20.58
N SER A 30 4.34 -0.19 -20.06
CA SER A 30 5.07 -1.39 -20.48
C SER A 30 4.29 -2.69 -20.27
N HIS A 31 3.42 -2.77 -19.23
CA HIS A 31 2.59 -3.94 -18.93
C HIS A 31 1.09 -3.67 -19.16
N ALA A 32 0.75 -2.84 -20.15
CA ALA A 32 -0.64 -2.50 -20.45
C ALA A 32 -1.47 -3.72 -20.89
N GLU A 33 -0.88 -4.67 -21.64
CA GLU A 33 -1.54 -5.90 -22.09
C GLU A 33 -1.73 -6.87 -20.91
N GLU A 34 -0.69 -7.09 -20.10
CA GLU A 34 -0.78 -7.92 -18.90
C GLU A 34 -1.81 -7.39 -17.90
N PHE A 35 -1.97 -6.06 -17.84
CA PHE A 35 -3.02 -5.45 -17.04
C PHE A 35 -4.41 -5.75 -17.60
N GLN A 36 -4.58 -5.75 -18.94
CA GLN A 36 -5.83 -6.13 -19.58
C GLN A 36 -6.17 -7.60 -19.30
N ASP A 37 -5.22 -8.52 -19.50
CA ASP A 37 -5.39 -9.94 -19.18
C ASP A 37 -5.79 -10.15 -17.70
N TRP A 38 -5.19 -9.36 -16.81
CA TRP A 38 -5.49 -9.40 -15.37
C TRP A 38 -6.93 -8.93 -15.07
N LEU A 39 -7.45 -7.95 -15.84
CA LEU A 39 -8.83 -7.49 -15.75
C LEU A 39 -9.79 -8.54 -16.30
N ASP A 40 -9.48 -9.13 -17.45
CA ASP A 40 -10.30 -10.13 -18.12
C ASP A 40 -10.43 -11.43 -17.31
N ASP A 41 -9.42 -11.73 -16.47
CA ASP A 41 -9.41 -12.84 -15.50
C ASP A 41 -10.13 -12.52 -14.17
N ASP A 42 -10.79 -11.36 -14.03
CA ASP A 42 -11.46 -10.89 -12.82
C ASP A 42 -10.55 -10.93 -11.55
N LYS A 43 -9.24 -10.76 -11.76
CA LYS A 43 -8.26 -10.82 -10.65
C LYS A 43 -8.35 -9.63 -9.69
N TYR A 44 -9.06 -8.57 -10.08
CA TYR A 44 -9.28 -7.40 -9.22
C TYR A 44 -10.21 -7.68 -8.02
N GLY A 45 -11.02 -8.76 -8.04
CA GLY A 45 -11.94 -9.09 -6.96
C GLY A 45 -12.88 -7.92 -6.64
N ASP A 46 -12.96 -7.49 -5.36
CA ASP A 46 -13.81 -6.36 -4.95
C ASP A 46 -13.24 -4.97 -5.31
N MET A 47 -12.08 -4.91 -5.96
CA MET A 47 -11.44 -3.66 -6.39
C MET A 47 -11.98 -3.19 -7.75
N GLU A 48 -13.30 -3.07 -7.89
CA GLU A 48 -14.00 -2.68 -9.12
C GLU A 48 -13.47 -1.36 -9.74
N TRP A 49 -12.87 -0.50 -8.90
CA TRP A 49 -12.27 0.74 -9.35
C TRP A 49 -11.06 0.52 -10.28
N MET A 50 -10.41 -0.65 -10.23
CA MET A 50 -9.33 -1.01 -11.15
C MET A 50 -9.82 -1.18 -12.59
N ALA A 51 -11.03 -1.69 -12.76
CA ALA A 51 -11.67 -1.85 -14.08
C ALA A 51 -12.27 -0.56 -14.65
N LYS A 52 -12.24 0.56 -13.87
CA LYS A 52 -12.74 1.86 -14.36
C LYS A 52 -11.68 2.56 -15.19
N ASN A 53 -12.08 3.01 -16.41
CA ASN A 53 -11.21 3.74 -17.34
C ASN A 53 -9.87 3.02 -17.65
N PRO A 54 -9.86 1.74 -18.04
CA PRO A 54 -8.64 0.96 -18.21
C PRO A 54 -7.71 1.58 -19.27
N GLU A 55 -8.26 2.18 -20.33
CA GLU A 55 -7.45 2.80 -21.39
C GLU A 55 -6.60 3.96 -20.86
N ARG A 56 -7.17 4.83 -20.02
CA ARG A 56 -6.39 5.92 -19.40
C ARG A 56 -5.34 5.39 -18.42
N ARG A 57 -5.64 4.27 -17.75
CA ARG A 57 -4.71 3.62 -16.84
C ARG A 57 -3.53 3.00 -17.58
N LYS A 58 -3.80 2.45 -18.76
CA LYS A 58 -2.78 1.87 -19.66
C LYS A 58 -1.95 2.95 -20.37
N ASP A 59 -2.54 4.13 -20.64
CA ASP A 59 -1.86 5.21 -21.37
C ASP A 59 -2.16 6.59 -20.76
N PRO A 60 -1.25 7.15 -19.96
CA PRO A 60 -1.42 8.47 -19.35
C PRO A 60 -1.41 9.62 -20.35
N SER A 61 -0.99 9.42 -21.61
CA SER A 61 -1.11 10.44 -22.65
C SER A 61 -2.57 10.82 -22.94
N LEU A 62 -3.51 9.91 -22.60
CA LEU A 62 -4.95 10.12 -22.74
C LEU A 62 -5.58 10.94 -21.59
N LEU A 63 -4.81 11.30 -20.56
CA LEU A 63 -5.34 12.05 -19.41
C LEU A 63 -5.68 13.50 -19.75
N PHE A 64 -4.90 14.13 -20.62
CA PHE A 64 -5.18 15.43 -21.23
C PHE A 64 -4.36 15.66 -22.50
N LYS A 65 -4.87 16.54 -23.37
CA LYS A 65 -4.19 16.88 -24.62
C LYS A 65 -2.88 17.62 -24.32
N GLY A 66 -1.77 17.11 -24.87
CA GLY A 66 -0.44 17.71 -24.67
C GLY A 66 0.37 17.09 -23.52
N ALA A 67 -0.12 16.03 -22.87
CA ALA A 67 0.67 15.26 -21.92
C ALA A 67 1.91 14.66 -22.62
N LYS A 68 3.11 14.91 -22.08
CA LYS A 68 4.40 14.48 -22.66
C LYS A 68 5.25 13.67 -21.70
N THR A 69 5.22 14.01 -20.43
CA THR A 69 6.08 13.42 -19.40
C THR A 69 5.27 12.95 -18.20
N VAL A 70 5.64 11.79 -17.66
CA VAL A 70 5.25 11.35 -16.32
C VAL A 70 6.43 11.64 -15.40
N ILE A 71 6.23 12.54 -14.44
CA ILE A 71 7.16 12.79 -13.34
C ILE A 71 6.80 11.80 -12.24
N VAL A 72 7.75 10.92 -11.90
CA VAL A 72 7.58 9.92 -10.85
C VAL A 72 8.37 10.33 -9.61
N LEU A 73 7.70 10.32 -8.48
CA LEU A 73 8.23 10.75 -7.19
C LEU A 73 8.26 9.59 -6.22
N ALA A 74 9.30 9.53 -5.39
CA ALA A 74 9.40 8.60 -4.27
C ALA A 74 9.40 9.34 -2.95
N LEU A 75 8.55 8.92 -2.00
CA LEU A 75 8.51 9.46 -0.64
C LEU A 75 8.65 8.33 0.38
N ASN A 76 9.71 8.39 1.18
CA ASN A 76 10.01 7.39 2.19
C ASN A 76 8.97 7.40 3.33
N TYR A 77 8.47 6.21 3.70
CA TYR A 77 7.58 6.04 4.84
C TYR A 77 8.12 5.09 5.91
N PHE A 78 9.33 4.57 5.75
CA PHE A 78 9.86 3.59 6.69
C PHE A 78 9.83 4.13 8.12
N PRO A 79 9.05 3.53 9.04
CA PRO A 79 8.94 4.05 10.40
C PRO A 79 10.19 3.69 11.21
N LYS A 80 10.47 4.48 12.23
CA LYS A 80 11.44 4.10 13.25
C LYS A 80 10.97 2.83 13.96
N GLU A 81 11.85 1.85 14.15
CA GLU A 81 11.50 0.62 14.85
C GLU A 81 10.97 0.91 16.27
N LEU A 82 9.90 0.17 16.64
CA LEU A 82 9.32 0.21 17.98
C LEU A 82 9.59 -1.13 18.67
N SER A 83 10.27 -1.11 19.80
CA SER A 83 10.67 -2.31 20.55
C SER A 83 9.53 -3.13 21.13
N ASN A 84 8.33 -2.51 21.28
CA ASN A 84 7.16 -3.11 21.95
C ASN A 84 6.21 -3.89 21.01
N LEU A 85 6.48 -3.94 19.70
CA LEU A 85 5.58 -4.59 18.73
C LEU A 85 5.73 -6.12 18.67
N LYS A 86 6.75 -6.70 19.32
CA LYS A 86 6.98 -8.16 19.35
C LYS A 86 6.21 -8.88 20.47
N LYS A 87 5.19 -8.24 21.07
CA LYS A 87 4.37 -8.84 22.13
C LYS A 87 3.26 -9.68 21.53
N ASN A 88 2.99 -10.84 22.12
CA ASN A 88 1.82 -11.64 21.80
C ASN A 88 0.53 -10.86 22.09
N GLY A 89 -0.52 -11.10 21.33
CA GLY A 89 -1.82 -10.43 21.51
C GLY A 89 -1.90 -9.00 21.00
N VAL A 90 -0.89 -8.51 20.28
CA VAL A 90 -0.92 -7.20 19.61
C VAL A 90 -1.29 -7.37 18.14
N GLY A 91 -2.19 -6.54 17.64
CA GLY A 91 -2.60 -6.55 16.22
C GLY A 91 -1.51 -5.97 15.32
N LYS A 92 -1.20 -6.65 14.22
CA LYS A 92 -0.25 -6.16 13.21
C LYS A 92 -0.94 -5.30 12.16
N PHE A 93 -0.36 -4.11 11.94
CA PHE A 93 -0.72 -3.19 10.87
C PHE A 93 0.45 -3.10 9.89
N ALA A 94 0.17 -3.06 8.59
CA ALA A 94 1.19 -2.76 7.61
C ALA A 94 1.80 -1.37 7.88
N LYS A 95 3.12 -1.25 7.74
CA LYS A 95 3.89 -0.06 8.16
C LYS A 95 3.45 1.22 7.48
N TYR A 96 2.98 1.13 6.24
CA TYR A 96 2.47 2.30 5.53
C TYR A 96 1.28 2.98 6.21
N ALA A 97 0.55 2.24 7.04
CA ALA A 97 -0.63 2.71 7.75
C ALA A 97 -0.36 3.13 9.22
N TRP A 98 0.89 3.12 9.66
CA TRP A 98 1.22 3.47 11.04
C TRP A 98 1.01 4.94 11.37
N GLY A 99 1.23 5.82 10.40
CA GLY A 99 1.10 7.26 10.54
C GLY A 99 -0.22 7.83 10.04
N ASN A 100 -0.14 9.07 9.60
CA ASN A 100 -1.25 9.75 8.94
C ASN A 100 -1.49 9.17 7.54
N ASP A 101 -2.69 9.37 7.02
CA ASP A 101 -3.04 8.98 5.66
C ASP A 101 -2.08 9.63 4.64
N TYR A 102 -1.35 8.77 3.92
CA TYR A 102 -0.34 9.19 2.96
C TYR A 102 -0.94 10.02 1.81
N HIS A 103 -2.19 9.78 1.44
CA HIS A 103 -2.86 10.59 0.43
C HIS A 103 -2.92 12.06 0.87
N ASP A 104 -3.38 12.34 2.11
CA ASP A 104 -3.44 13.70 2.65
C ASP A 104 -2.06 14.37 2.76
N VAL A 105 -1.03 13.57 3.01
CA VAL A 105 0.35 14.08 3.15
C VAL A 105 0.94 14.40 1.79
N ILE A 106 0.82 13.48 0.84
CA ILE A 106 1.41 13.59 -0.50
C ILE A 106 0.64 14.61 -1.33
N ASP A 107 -0.70 14.62 -1.33
CA ASP A 107 -1.52 15.58 -2.07
C ASP A 107 -1.13 17.03 -1.76
N LYS A 108 -0.87 17.35 -0.50
CA LYS A 108 -0.40 18.71 -0.13
C LYS A 108 0.95 19.07 -0.74
N LYS A 109 1.83 18.09 -0.91
CA LYS A 109 3.12 18.28 -1.58
C LYS A 109 2.92 18.41 -3.09
N LEU A 110 2.05 17.57 -3.69
CA LEU A 110 1.74 17.57 -5.11
C LEU A 110 1.05 18.87 -5.55
N ILE A 111 0.14 19.42 -4.75
CA ILE A 111 -0.49 20.74 -5.03
C ILE A 111 0.59 21.84 -5.10
N ARG A 112 1.55 21.83 -4.17
CA ARG A 112 2.65 22.82 -4.17
C ARG A 112 3.59 22.59 -5.35
N PHE A 113 3.85 21.35 -5.69
CA PHE A 113 4.69 20.98 -6.82
C PHE A 113 4.04 21.40 -8.14
N SER A 114 2.73 21.09 -8.34
CA SER A 114 1.94 21.51 -9.50
C SER A 114 2.03 23.02 -9.73
N LYS A 115 1.77 23.82 -8.68
CA LYS A 115 1.88 25.29 -8.76
C LYS A 115 3.29 25.79 -9.13
N ALA A 116 4.33 25.06 -8.75
CA ALA A 116 5.68 25.40 -9.14
C ALA A 116 5.95 25.07 -10.61
N LEU A 117 5.45 23.94 -11.12
CA LEU A 117 5.56 23.56 -12.52
C LEU A 117 4.75 24.47 -13.46
N GLU A 118 3.60 25.01 -13.03
CA GLU A 118 2.83 26.02 -13.76
C GLU A 118 3.68 27.27 -14.07
N LYS A 119 4.52 27.69 -13.12
CA LYS A 119 5.46 28.82 -13.32
C LYS A 119 6.56 28.51 -14.35
N LEU A 120 6.83 27.24 -14.61
CA LEU A 120 7.74 26.77 -15.64
C LEU A 120 7.04 26.55 -16.99
N GLY A 121 5.73 26.87 -17.10
CA GLY A 121 4.92 26.74 -18.32
C GLY A 121 4.26 25.38 -18.49
N GLY A 122 4.20 24.55 -17.44
CA GLY A 122 3.57 23.22 -17.48
C GLY A 122 2.08 23.27 -17.14
N GLU A 123 1.30 22.44 -17.85
CA GLU A 123 0.00 21.96 -17.41
C GLU A 123 0.19 20.54 -16.87
N GLN A 124 -0.47 20.17 -15.76
CA GLN A 124 -0.30 18.84 -15.18
C GLN A 124 -1.55 18.37 -14.44
N LYS A 125 -1.64 17.03 -14.35
CA LYS A 125 -2.51 16.30 -13.41
C LYS A 125 -1.62 15.44 -12.52
N PHE A 126 -1.98 15.36 -11.23
CA PHE A 126 -1.20 14.58 -10.27
C PHE A 126 -2.08 13.52 -9.59
N TYR A 127 -1.43 12.46 -9.15
CA TYR A 127 -2.07 11.32 -8.51
C TYR A 127 -1.16 10.70 -7.44
N VAL A 128 -1.78 10.03 -6.51
CA VAL A 128 -1.14 9.12 -5.57
C VAL A 128 -2.08 7.95 -5.32
N ASP A 129 -1.76 6.76 -5.82
CA ASP A 129 -2.52 5.51 -5.65
C ASP A 129 -3.95 5.52 -6.26
N TYR A 130 -4.69 6.62 -6.15
CA TYR A 130 -6.08 6.73 -6.65
C TYR A 130 -6.20 7.07 -8.15
N GLY A 131 -5.10 7.34 -8.84
CA GLY A 131 -5.10 7.78 -10.24
C GLY A 131 -5.33 6.67 -11.25
N PRO A 132 -5.82 6.99 -12.45
CA PRO A 132 -5.90 6.05 -13.56
C PRO A 132 -4.53 5.96 -14.27
N ILE A 133 -3.52 5.44 -13.57
CA ILE A 133 -2.15 5.27 -14.07
C ILE A 133 -1.54 3.99 -13.49
N LEU A 134 -0.71 3.30 -14.27
CA LEU A 134 0.06 2.14 -13.80
C LEU A 134 1.39 2.64 -13.17
N GLU A 135 1.31 3.16 -11.95
CA GLU A 135 2.39 3.85 -11.25
C GLU A 135 3.71 3.07 -11.26
N ARG A 136 3.66 1.75 -11.01
CA ARG A 136 4.86 0.90 -10.95
C ARG A 136 5.56 0.73 -12.28
N ASP A 137 4.83 0.79 -13.40
CA ASP A 137 5.42 0.76 -14.73
C ASP A 137 6.25 2.02 -14.97
N PHE A 138 5.64 3.20 -14.72
CA PHE A 138 6.34 4.46 -14.89
C PHE A 138 7.48 4.63 -13.89
N ALA A 139 7.37 4.09 -12.67
CA ALA A 139 8.47 4.05 -11.71
C ALA A 139 9.64 3.18 -12.20
N THR A 140 9.36 2.09 -12.91
CA THR A 140 10.39 1.24 -13.54
C THR A 140 10.99 1.93 -14.76
N ASP A 141 10.16 2.47 -15.65
CA ASP A 141 10.58 3.11 -16.89
C ASP A 141 11.38 4.40 -16.65
N SER A 142 11.08 5.13 -15.56
CA SER A 142 11.84 6.31 -15.17
C SER A 142 13.10 6.00 -14.35
N GLY A 143 13.30 4.75 -13.93
CA GLY A 143 14.45 4.36 -13.11
C GLY A 143 14.39 4.81 -11.65
N VAL A 144 13.21 5.08 -11.07
CA VAL A 144 13.06 5.23 -9.61
C VAL A 144 13.49 3.95 -8.91
N GLY A 145 13.27 2.80 -9.56
CA GLY A 145 13.67 1.51 -9.07
C GLY A 145 13.34 0.43 -10.09
N TRP A 146 13.06 -0.77 -9.63
CA TRP A 146 12.63 -1.89 -10.47
C TRP A 146 11.46 -2.63 -9.84
N ASN A 147 10.64 -3.24 -10.68
CA ASN A 147 9.56 -4.10 -10.21
C ASN A 147 10.14 -5.40 -9.66
N GLY A 148 9.99 -5.62 -8.35
CA GLY A 148 10.48 -6.81 -7.66
C GLY A 148 9.65 -8.06 -7.97
N LYS A 149 10.21 -9.26 -7.71
CA LYS A 149 9.50 -10.54 -7.87
C LYS A 149 8.20 -10.62 -7.06
N SER A 150 8.06 -9.80 -6.01
CA SER A 150 6.83 -9.65 -5.22
C SER A 150 5.79 -8.74 -5.86
N THR A 151 6.04 -8.20 -7.04
CA THR A 151 5.27 -7.11 -7.70
C THR A 151 5.34 -5.76 -7.01
N VAL A 152 6.11 -5.62 -5.94
CA VAL A 152 6.35 -4.34 -5.24
C VAL A 152 7.55 -3.64 -5.87
N GLN A 153 7.48 -2.31 -5.97
CA GLN A 153 8.60 -1.49 -6.44
C GLN A 153 9.74 -1.50 -5.41
N ILE A 154 10.99 -1.64 -5.88
CA ILE A 154 12.19 -1.65 -5.04
C ILE A 154 13.09 -0.50 -5.45
N HIS A 155 13.44 0.36 -4.50
CA HIS A 155 14.37 1.46 -4.70
C HIS A 155 15.75 1.11 -4.12
N PRO A 156 16.87 1.47 -4.77
CA PRO A 156 18.21 1.06 -4.33
C PRO A 156 18.61 1.57 -2.93
N LYS A 157 18.04 2.69 -2.48
CA LYS A 157 18.32 3.31 -1.17
C LYS A 157 17.17 3.18 -0.17
N LEU A 158 15.91 3.16 -0.64
CA LEU A 158 14.72 3.12 0.21
C LEU A 158 14.20 1.70 0.44
N GLY A 159 14.77 0.70 -0.26
CA GLY A 159 14.24 -0.66 -0.23
C GLY A 159 12.83 -0.71 -0.80
N THR A 160 11.89 -1.27 -0.02
CA THR A 160 10.47 -1.40 -0.37
C THR A 160 9.58 -0.38 0.37
N TRP A 161 10.18 0.56 1.12
CA TRP A 161 9.48 1.40 2.08
C TRP A 161 9.24 2.82 1.58
N PHE A 162 8.63 2.97 0.41
CA PHE A 162 8.31 4.28 -0.14
C PHE A 162 6.97 4.27 -0.87
N PHE A 163 6.31 5.41 -0.85
CA PHE A 163 5.16 5.70 -1.69
C PHE A 163 5.62 6.21 -3.04
N LEU A 164 4.87 5.87 -4.07
CA LEU A 164 4.92 6.51 -5.37
C LEU A 164 3.91 7.65 -5.43
N ALA A 165 4.22 8.65 -6.25
CA ALA A 165 3.27 9.67 -6.67
C ALA A 165 3.68 10.18 -8.05
N GLU A 166 2.72 10.53 -8.88
CA GLU A 166 2.94 10.91 -10.26
C GLU A 166 2.30 12.24 -10.61
N LEU A 167 3.01 12.99 -11.47
CA LEU A 167 2.44 14.10 -12.20
C LEU A 167 2.60 13.83 -13.70
N VAL A 168 1.50 13.80 -14.41
CA VAL A 168 1.51 13.82 -15.88
C VAL A 168 1.51 15.26 -16.31
N THR A 169 2.51 15.70 -17.09
CA THR A 169 2.73 17.11 -17.45
C THR A 169 2.92 17.32 -18.94
N SER A 170 2.59 18.52 -19.40
CA SER A 170 2.88 19.00 -20.76
C SER A 170 4.36 19.42 -20.96
N LEU A 171 5.12 19.56 -19.89
CA LEU A 171 6.55 19.83 -19.98
C LEU A 171 7.25 18.69 -20.70
N ASP A 172 8.10 19.02 -21.68
CA ASP A 172 8.90 18.04 -22.42
C ASP A 172 10.24 17.85 -21.71
N LEU A 173 10.23 16.98 -20.69
CA LEU A 173 11.42 16.66 -19.90
C LEU A 173 12.12 15.45 -20.52
N LYS A 174 13.45 15.48 -20.52
CA LYS A 174 14.25 14.33 -20.98
C LYS A 174 14.00 13.15 -20.03
N PRO A 175 13.55 11.98 -20.51
CA PRO A 175 13.40 10.78 -19.68
C PRO A 175 14.71 10.38 -19.02
N ASP A 176 14.61 9.89 -17.80
CA ASP A 176 15.72 9.21 -17.14
C ASP A 176 15.80 7.74 -17.64
N ASP A 177 16.95 7.11 -17.49
CA ASP A 177 17.15 5.73 -17.90
C ASP A 177 16.58 4.74 -16.87
N PRO A 178 15.91 3.66 -17.29
CA PRO A 178 15.41 2.62 -16.39
C PRO A 178 16.56 1.89 -15.69
N MET A 179 16.28 1.42 -14.46
CA MET A 179 17.23 0.58 -13.72
C MET A 179 17.09 -0.90 -14.07
N PRO A 180 18.21 -1.65 -14.13
CA PRO A 180 18.14 -3.09 -14.28
C PRO A 180 17.49 -3.75 -13.06
N ASN A 181 16.73 -4.82 -13.26
CA ASN A 181 16.18 -5.63 -12.18
C ASN A 181 17.33 -6.30 -11.40
N ARG A 182 17.38 -6.09 -10.09
CA ARG A 182 18.45 -6.59 -9.21
C ARG A 182 17.98 -7.66 -8.22
N CYS A 183 16.84 -8.29 -8.47
CA CYS A 183 16.36 -9.41 -7.66
C CYS A 183 17.24 -10.67 -7.79
N GLY A 184 17.92 -10.85 -8.94
CA GLY A 184 18.78 -12.00 -9.19
C GLY A 184 18.07 -13.34 -8.93
N THR A 185 18.71 -14.26 -8.25
CA THR A 185 18.17 -15.59 -7.89
C THR A 185 17.31 -15.58 -6.62
N CYS A 186 17.22 -14.46 -5.88
CA CYS A 186 16.50 -14.37 -4.61
C CYS A 186 14.98 -14.65 -4.79
N THR A 187 14.42 -15.49 -3.91
CA THR A 187 12.99 -15.86 -3.87
C THR A 187 12.33 -15.59 -2.51
N LYS A 188 13.00 -14.91 -1.59
CA LYS A 188 12.54 -14.72 -0.20
C LYS A 188 11.09 -14.23 -0.08
N CYS A 189 10.68 -13.27 -0.92
CA CYS A 189 9.32 -12.74 -0.90
C CYS A 189 8.27 -13.77 -1.38
N ILE A 190 8.62 -14.66 -2.30
CA ILE A 190 7.76 -15.75 -2.77
C ILE A 190 7.62 -16.78 -1.67
N ASP A 191 8.75 -17.19 -1.07
CA ASP A 191 8.82 -18.28 -0.09
C ASP A 191 8.10 -17.89 1.21
N CYS A 192 8.20 -16.63 1.66
CA CYS A 192 7.59 -16.16 2.90
C CYS A 192 6.09 -15.92 2.81
N CYS A 193 5.49 -15.84 1.60
CA CYS A 193 4.07 -15.53 1.46
C CYS A 193 3.18 -16.63 2.08
N PRO A 194 2.43 -16.34 3.16
CA PRO A 194 1.69 -17.39 3.90
C PRO A 194 0.58 -18.05 3.08
N THR A 195 0.04 -17.31 2.11
CA THR A 195 -1.08 -17.73 1.27
C THR A 195 -0.66 -18.09 -0.15
N LYS A 196 0.65 -18.00 -0.45
CA LYS A 196 1.20 -18.22 -1.80
C LYS A 196 0.56 -17.33 -2.87
N ALA A 197 0.17 -16.11 -2.47
CA ALA A 197 -0.42 -15.12 -3.38
C ALA A 197 0.55 -14.70 -4.50
N ILE A 198 1.87 -14.74 -4.27
CA ILE A 198 2.89 -14.52 -5.30
C ILE A 198 3.10 -15.86 -6.01
N THR A 199 2.43 -16.03 -7.15
CA THR A 199 2.34 -17.31 -7.87
C THR A 199 3.57 -17.64 -8.71
N ALA A 200 4.29 -16.61 -9.15
CA ALA A 200 5.56 -16.68 -9.86
C ALA A 200 6.29 -15.33 -9.73
N PRO A 201 7.58 -15.23 -10.12
CA PRO A 201 8.24 -13.93 -10.21
C PRO A 201 7.44 -12.92 -11.03
N ASN A 202 7.19 -11.75 -10.43
CA ASN A 202 6.38 -10.66 -11.01
C ASN A 202 4.91 -11.01 -11.31
N LYS A 203 4.38 -12.09 -10.71
CA LYS A 203 2.97 -12.47 -10.84
C LYS A 203 2.33 -12.68 -9.47
N MET A 204 1.18 -12.06 -9.24
CA MET A 204 0.43 -12.18 -8.00
C MET A 204 -1.06 -12.36 -8.30
N ASP A 205 -1.71 -13.24 -7.53
CA ASP A 205 -3.18 -13.31 -7.46
C ASP A 205 -3.66 -12.56 -6.20
N PRO A 206 -4.23 -11.35 -6.34
CA PRO A 206 -4.72 -10.58 -5.19
C PRO A 206 -5.78 -11.33 -4.38
N ARG A 207 -6.57 -12.21 -5.01
CA ARG A 207 -7.62 -13.02 -4.37
C ARG A 207 -7.06 -14.06 -3.39
N LEU A 208 -5.72 -14.16 -3.27
CA LEU A 208 -5.02 -14.93 -2.25
C LEU A 208 -4.27 -14.01 -1.26
N CYS A 209 -4.12 -12.72 -1.56
CA CYS A 209 -3.30 -11.81 -0.77
C CYS A 209 -3.96 -11.42 0.55
N ILE A 210 -3.24 -11.53 1.66
CA ILE A 210 -3.70 -11.10 2.99
C ILE A 210 -4.03 -9.60 2.99
N SER A 211 -3.24 -8.78 2.32
CA SER A 211 -3.50 -7.34 2.21
C SER A 211 -4.85 -7.07 1.56
N TYR A 212 -5.18 -7.77 0.46
CA TYR A 212 -6.49 -7.67 -0.17
C TYR A 212 -7.62 -8.01 0.81
N TYR A 213 -7.52 -9.13 1.54
CA TYR A 213 -8.58 -9.55 2.47
C TYR A 213 -8.75 -8.61 3.67
N THR A 214 -7.68 -8.04 4.14
CA THR A 214 -7.72 -7.16 5.32
C THR A 214 -8.00 -5.69 5.01
N ILE A 215 -7.97 -5.29 3.72
CA ILE A 215 -8.19 -3.90 3.29
C ILE A 215 -9.39 -3.79 2.33
N GLU A 216 -9.38 -4.58 1.23
CA GLU A 216 -10.29 -4.36 0.09
C GLU A 216 -11.54 -5.24 0.17
N HIS A 217 -11.39 -6.50 0.56
CA HIS A 217 -12.47 -7.48 0.56
C HIS A 217 -13.65 -7.07 1.44
N LYS A 218 -14.84 -7.02 0.85
CA LYS A 218 -16.05 -6.49 1.51
C LYS A 218 -16.82 -7.57 2.32
N GLY A 219 -16.68 -8.83 1.97
CA GLY A 219 -17.44 -9.95 2.55
C GLY A 219 -16.72 -10.70 3.68
N SER A 220 -17.25 -11.86 4.01
CA SER A 220 -16.62 -12.80 4.96
C SER A 220 -15.31 -13.36 4.40
N ILE A 221 -14.28 -13.39 5.23
CA ILE A 221 -12.99 -13.98 4.85
C ILE A 221 -13.17 -15.51 4.73
N PRO A 222 -12.78 -16.12 3.59
CA PRO A 222 -12.92 -17.58 3.42
C PRO A 222 -12.18 -18.37 4.50
N ASN A 223 -12.82 -19.41 5.07
CA ASN A 223 -12.27 -20.21 6.16
C ASN A 223 -10.85 -20.72 5.89
N LYS A 224 -10.58 -21.14 4.64
CA LYS A 224 -9.28 -21.66 4.21
C LYS A 224 -8.12 -20.66 4.33
N LEU A 225 -8.42 -19.35 4.39
CA LEU A 225 -7.42 -18.29 4.46
C LEU A 225 -7.24 -17.73 5.88
N ARG A 226 -8.24 -17.86 6.76
CA ARG A 226 -8.24 -17.24 8.08
C ARG A 226 -6.99 -17.58 8.89
N LYS A 227 -6.57 -18.84 8.88
CA LYS A 227 -5.37 -19.29 9.61
C LYS A 227 -4.10 -18.59 9.11
N SER A 228 -3.97 -18.42 7.81
CA SER A 228 -2.78 -17.79 7.20
C SER A 228 -2.69 -16.28 7.46
N ILE A 229 -3.78 -15.61 7.85
CA ILE A 229 -3.77 -14.18 8.20
C ILE A 229 -2.94 -13.93 9.47
N GLY A 230 -2.88 -14.89 10.40
CA GLY A 230 -2.14 -14.72 11.65
C GLY A 230 -2.73 -13.59 12.49
N ASP A 231 -1.88 -12.71 12.97
CA ASP A 231 -2.21 -11.55 13.82
C ASP A 231 -2.39 -10.22 13.05
N ARG A 232 -2.51 -10.29 11.71
CA ARG A 232 -2.64 -9.10 10.85
C ARG A 232 -4.08 -8.58 10.87
N VAL A 233 -4.23 -7.32 11.28
CA VAL A 233 -5.54 -6.65 11.32
C VAL A 233 -5.76 -5.67 10.17
N PHE A 234 -4.65 -5.19 9.54
CA PHE A 234 -4.71 -4.26 8.42
C PHE A 234 -3.45 -4.37 7.56
N GLY A 235 -3.57 -4.85 6.34
CA GLY A 235 -2.46 -5.03 5.41
C GLY A 235 -1.53 -6.20 5.79
N CYS A 236 -0.45 -6.36 5.02
CA CYS A 236 0.56 -7.39 5.22
C CYS A 236 1.88 -6.93 4.60
N ASP A 237 2.96 -6.96 5.38
CA ASP A 237 4.30 -6.57 4.95
C ASP A 237 5.26 -7.74 4.74
N ASP A 238 4.81 -8.99 4.84
CA ASP A 238 5.71 -10.15 4.85
C ASP A 238 6.67 -10.17 3.66
N CYS A 239 6.16 -9.93 2.46
CA CYS A 239 6.99 -9.90 1.25
C CYS A 239 7.90 -8.64 1.16
N LEU A 240 7.53 -7.56 1.86
CA LEU A 240 8.35 -6.37 1.96
C LEU A 240 9.47 -6.59 2.99
N ASP A 241 9.11 -7.04 4.20
CA ASP A 241 10.03 -7.20 5.33
C ASP A 241 11.25 -8.07 5.01
N VAL A 242 11.05 -9.14 4.24
CA VAL A 242 12.15 -10.08 3.90
C VAL A 242 13.06 -9.61 2.77
N CYS A 243 12.74 -8.47 2.13
CA CYS A 243 13.50 -8.00 0.99
C CYS A 243 14.92 -7.57 1.42
N PRO A 244 16.00 -8.17 0.84
CA PRO A 244 17.36 -7.83 1.23
C PRO A 244 17.75 -6.36 0.98
N TRP A 245 17.03 -5.69 0.08
CA TRP A 245 17.28 -4.27 -0.23
C TRP A 245 16.88 -3.33 0.90
N ASN A 246 16.05 -3.78 1.84
CA ASN A 246 15.69 -3.00 3.02
C ASN A 246 16.85 -2.71 3.97
N ARG A 247 17.97 -3.43 3.85
CA ARG A 247 19.20 -3.14 4.62
C ARG A 247 19.76 -1.75 4.40
N PHE A 248 19.36 -1.08 3.32
CA PHE A 248 19.78 0.28 2.98
C PHE A 248 18.75 1.34 3.37
N ALA A 249 17.56 0.90 3.83
CA ALA A 249 16.48 1.81 4.18
C ALA A 249 16.79 2.52 5.51
N GLU A 250 16.62 3.85 5.49
CA GLU A 250 16.70 4.70 6.67
C GLU A 250 15.30 5.14 7.08
N ALA A 251 15.10 5.45 8.35
CA ALA A 251 13.80 5.94 8.83
C ALA A 251 13.39 7.23 8.12
N SER A 252 12.10 7.31 7.80
CA SER A 252 11.49 8.48 7.16
C SER A 252 11.72 9.75 7.99
N LYS A 253 11.99 10.87 7.32
CA LYS A 253 12.06 12.21 7.90
C LYS A 253 10.68 12.90 7.96
N GLU A 254 9.66 12.33 7.32
CA GLU A 254 8.30 12.88 7.35
C GLU A 254 7.63 12.53 8.69
N ALA A 255 7.53 13.50 9.58
CA ALA A 255 6.99 13.30 10.93
C ALA A 255 5.54 12.76 10.94
N LYS A 256 4.76 13.01 9.88
CA LYS A 256 3.38 12.53 9.76
C LYS A 256 3.28 11.03 9.54
N PHE A 257 4.38 10.37 9.17
CA PHE A 257 4.46 8.91 9.03
C PHE A 257 4.93 8.21 10.31
N ALA A 258 5.24 8.97 11.37
CA ALA A 258 5.53 8.39 12.68
C ALA A 258 4.37 7.55 13.19
N ALA A 259 4.71 6.45 13.89
CA ALA A 259 3.70 5.55 14.46
C ALA A 259 2.77 6.28 15.43
N ARG A 260 1.48 6.04 15.28
CA ARG A 260 0.42 6.60 16.13
C ARG A 260 0.08 5.64 17.28
N ASP A 261 -0.68 6.13 18.26
CA ASP A 261 -0.98 5.45 19.52
C ASP A 261 -1.68 4.09 19.37
N PHE A 262 -2.40 3.85 18.25
CA PHE A 262 -3.03 2.55 18.00
C PHE A 262 -2.02 1.45 17.65
N ILE A 263 -0.81 1.82 17.28
CA ILE A 263 0.25 0.86 17.02
C ILE A 263 0.75 0.31 18.36
N GLY A 264 0.55 -0.99 18.56
CA GLY A 264 0.86 -1.66 19.83
C GLY A 264 -0.35 -1.88 20.76
N MET A 265 -1.54 -1.47 20.36
CA MET A 265 -2.77 -1.84 21.08
C MET A 265 -3.00 -3.35 21.02
N SER A 266 -3.53 -3.90 22.13
CA SER A 266 -3.90 -5.32 22.16
C SER A 266 -5.10 -5.60 21.26
N LEU A 267 -5.17 -6.85 20.75
CA LEU A 267 -6.32 -7.30 19.95
C LEU A 267 -7.65 -7.13 20.70
N ILE A 268 -7.65 -7.30 22.02
CA ILE A 268 -8.86 -7.11 22.82
C ILE A 268 -9.29 -5.63 22.88
N GLN A 269 -8.34 -4.71 23.08
CA GLN A 269 -8.65 -3.27 23.00
C GLN A 269 -9.20 -2.88 21.63
N LEU A 270 -8.65 -3.47 20.56
CA LEU A 270 -9.13 -3.23 19.19
C LEU A 270 -10.51 -3.85 18.94
N LEU A 271 -10.82 -5.02 19.52
CA LEU A 271 -12.12 -5.68 19.42
C LEU A 271 -13.25 -4.87 20.06
N GLN A 272 -12.94 -4.19 21.17
CA GLN A 272 -13.91 -3.44 21.98
C GLN A 272 -14.20 -2.03 21.45
N LEU A 273 -13.58 -1.60 20.36
CA LEU A 273 -13.83 -0.27 19.78
C LEU A 273 -15.30 -0.13 19.36
N THR A 274 -15.99 0.88 19.91
CA THR A 274 -17.28 1.34 19.39
C THR A 274 -17.10 2.03 18.02
N GLU A 275 -18.20 2.33 17.31
CA GLU A 275 -18.11 3.10 16.06
C GLU A 275 -17.44 4.46 16.25
N ASN A 276 -17.80 5.17 17.33
CA ASN A 276 -17.22 6.47 17.66
C ASN A 276 -15.73 6.36 18.01
N ASP A 277 -15.34 5.33 18.77
CA ASP A 277 -13.94 5.08 19.11
C ASP A 277 -13.12 4.79 17.84
N PHE A 278 -13.65 3.96 16.94
CA PHE A 278 -13.02 3.64 15.67
C PHE A 278 -12.80 4.90 14.81
N ILE A 279 -13.83 5.73 14.63
CA ILE A 279 -13.74 6.98 13.88
C ILE A 279 -12.71 7.93 14.48
N THR A 280 -12.68 8.04 15.82
CA THR A 280 -11.77 8.92 16.54
C THR A 280 -10.33 8.43 16.46
N LEU A 281 -10.10 7.15 16.76
CA LEU A 281 -8.78 6.53 16.77
C LEU A 281 -8.12 6.56 15.39
N PHE A 282 -8.88 6.23 14.35
CA PHE A 282 -8.37 6.15 12.97
C PHE A 282 -8.61 7.43 12.14
N ARG A 283 -9.00 8.53 12.79
CA ARG A 283 -9.10 9.83 12.11
C ARG A 283 -7.76 10.17 11.44
N LYS A 284 -7.80 10.53 10.15
CA LYS A 284 -6.61 10.79 9.32
C LYS A 284 -5.64 9.60 9.18
N SER A 285 -6.11 8.38 9.33
CA SER A 285 -5.35 7.16 9.05
C SER A 285 -5.97 6.44 7.86
N PRO A 286 -5.19 5.73 7.01
CA PRO A 286 -5.74 4.91 5.94
C PRO A 286 -6.71 3.84 6.45
N VAL A 287 -6.54 3.38 7.68
CA VAL A 287 -7.41 2.37 8.34
C VAL A 287 -8.87 2.83 8.40
N LYS A 288 -9.13 4.13 8.51
CA LYS A 288 -10.50 4.67 8.59
C LYS A 288 -11.37 4.24 7.38
N ARG A 289 -10.79 4.11 6.18
CA ARG A 289 -11.53 3.74 4.96
C ARG A 289 -12.06 2.32 5.00
N LEU A 290 -11.47 1.45 5.82
CA LEU A 290 -11.93 0.08 6.00
C LEU A 290 -13.34 0.02 6.60
N GLY A 291 -13.67 0.96 7.52
CA GLY A 291 -14.88 0.91 8.35
C GLY A 291 -14.74 -0.08 9.50
N ARG A 292 -15.48 0.20 10.61
CA ARG A 292 -15.40 -0.60 11.83
C ARG A 292 -15.77 -2.06 11.59
N GLU A 293 -16.83 -2.33 10.86
CA GLU A 293 -17.33 -3.69 10.66
C GLU A 293 -16.25 -4.63 10.09
N ARG A 294 -15.61 -4.23 8.97
CA ARG A 294 -14.53 -5.03 8.36
C ARG A 294 -13.27 -5.06 9.23
N PHE A 295 -13.00 -3.99 9.98
CA PHE A 295 -11.88 -3.95 10.91
C PHE A 295 -12.08 -4.96 12.05
N ILE A 296 -13.25 -4.99 12.71
CA ILE A 296 -13.57 -5.94 13.77
C ILE A 296 -13.58 -7.38 13.24
N ARG A 297 -14.07 -7.61 12.03
CA ARG A 297 -13.93 -8.90 11.32
C ARG A 297 -12.47 -9.38 11.31
N ASN A 298 -11.53 -8.50 10.92
CA ASN A 298 -10.10 -8.83 10.86
C ASN A 298 -9.54 -9.09 12.28
N VAL A 299 -9.93 -8.29 13.27
CA VAL A 299 -9.52 -8.47 14.67
C VAL A 299 -10.00 -9.82 15.21
N CYS A 300 -11.23 -10.23 14.93
CA CYS A 300 -11.75 -11.56 15.32
C CYS A 300 -10.88 -12.68 14.73
N VAL A 301 -10.48 -12.57 13.44
CA VAL A 301 -9.59 -13.56 12.82
C VAL A 301 -8.22 -13.59 13.52
N ALA A 302 -7.65 -12.44 13.82
CA ALA A 302 -6.36 -12.34 14.52
C ALA A 302 -6.42 -12.96 15.92
N ILE A 303 -7.48 -12.69 16.70
CA ILE A 303 -7.71 -13.32 18.01
C ILE A 303 -7.90 -14.84 17.85
N GLY A 304 -8.69 -15.27 16.87
CA GLY A 304 -8.86 -16.70 16.56
C GLY A 304 -7.53 -17.42 16.31
N ASN A 305 -6.57 -16.74 15.67
CA ASN A 305 -5.26 -17.31 15.36
C ASN A 305 -4.29 -17.29 16.54
N THR A 306 -4.28 -16.26 17.36
CA THR A 306 -3.22 -16.01 18.37
C THR A 306 -3.71 -15.93 19.80
N GLY A 307 -5.02 -15.79 20.01
CA GLY A 307 -5.65 -15.67 21.32
C GLY A 307 -5.66 -16.98 22.11
N THR A 308 -6.05 -16.87 23.36
CA THR A 308 -6.12 -17.94 24.36
C THR A 308 -7.54 -18.11 24.90
N HIS A 309 -7.76 -19.07 25.78
CA HIS A 309 -9.07 -19.27 26.41
C HIS A 309 -9.53 -18.05 27.21
N SER A 310 -8.62 -17.21 27.73
CA SER A 310 -8.96 -15.98 28.43
C SER A 310 -9.60 -14.91 27.54
N ASP A 311 -9.47 -15.02 26.21
CA ASP A 311 -10.02 -14.07 25.24
C ASP A 311 -11.45 -14.44 24.79
N ILE A 312 -11.90 -15.66 25.10
CA ILE A 312 -13.25 -16.17 24.73
C ILE A 312 -14.38 -15.28 25.29
N PRO A 313 -14.36 -14.76 26.54
CA PRO A 313 -15.41 -13.88 27.02
C PRO A 313 -15.61 -12.65 26.15
N HIS A 314 -14.55 -11.99 25.69
CA HIS A 314 -14.62 -10.82 24.81
C HIS A 314 -15.15 -11.17 23.40
N LEU A 315 -14.78 -12.34 22.86
CA LEU A 315 -15.36 -12.81 21.60
C LEU A 315 -16.86 -13.14 21.72
N LYS A 316 -17.32 -13.58 22.91
CA LYS A 316 -18.76 -13.79 23.16
C LYS A 316 -19.55 -12.47 23.15
N GLU A 317 -18.96 -11.37 23.62
CA GLU A 317 -19.55 -10.04 23.50
C GLU A 317 -19.71 -9.67 22.00
N ALA A 318 -18.73 -9.98 21.16
CA ALA A 318 -18.84 -9.75 19.72
C ALA A 318 -19.90 -10.59 19.01
N LEU A 319 -20.42 -11.67 19.62
CA LEU A 319 -21.57 -12.41 19.12
C LEU A 319 -22.91 -11.66 19.25
N THR A 320 -22.97 -10.59 20.06
CA THR A 320 -24.15 -9.75 20.23
C THR A 320 -24.21 -8.58 19.24
N GLU A 321 -23.20 -8.40 18.41
CA GLU A 321 -23.15 -7.37 17.37
C GLU A 321 -24.28 -7.57 16.33
N GLU A 322 -24.78 -6.49 15.75
CA GLU A 322 -25.82 -6.55 14.71
C GLU A 322 -25.27 -7.20 13.43
N SER A 323 -23.98 -6.98 13.11
CA SER A 323 -23.35 -7.50 11.91
C SER A 323 -23.20 -9.02 11.93
N LEU A 324 -23.83 -9.68 10.97
CA LEU A 324 -23.68 -11.13 10.73
C LEU A 324 -22.21 -11.49 10.47
N MET A 325 -21.49 -10.62 9.76
CA MET A 325 -20.08 -10.85 9.42
C MET A 325 -19.21 -10.86 10.69
N ILE A 326 -19.41 -9.93 11.61
CA ILE A 326 -18.67 -9.91 12.90
C ILE A 326 -18.99 -11.17 13.69
N ARG A 327 -20.29 -11.53 13.85
CA ARG A 327 -20.69 -12.72 14.59
C ARG A 327 -20.11 -14.01 14.03
N GLU A 328 -20.12 -14.18 12.71
CA GLU A 328 -19.53 -15.34 12.04
C GLU A 328 -18.03 -15.49 12.38
N HIS A 329 -17.26 -14.38 12.31
CA HIS A 329 -15.82 -14.41 12.56
C HIS A 329 -15.50 -14.56 14.05
N ALA A 330 -16.30 -13.99 14.94
CA ALA A 330 -16.19 -14.21 16.37
C ALA A 330 -16.47 -15.67 16.75
N GLN A 331 -17.51 -16.27 16.18
CA GLN A 331 -17.82 -17.69 16.41
C GLN A 331 -16.70 -18.60 15.90
N TRP A 332 -16.16 -18.31 14.70
CA TRP A 332 -15.01 -19.04 14.17
C TRP A 332 -13.79 -18.92 15.11
N ALA A 333 -13.52 -17.74 15.63
CA ALA A 333 -12.41 -17.51 16.55
C ALA A 333 -12.58 -18.32 17.85
N ILE A 334 -13.76 -18.31 18.46
CA ILE A 334 -14.08 -19.12 19.65
C ILE A 334 -13.85 -20.59 19.38
N ASN A 335 -14.36 -21.12 18.27
CA ASN A 335 -14.22 -22.52 17.90
C ASN A 335 -12.75 -22.90 17.69
N THR A 336 -11.99 -22.00 17.04
CA THR A 336 -10.55 -22.23 16.79
C THR A 336 -9.74 -22.24 18.08
N ILE A 337 -10.04 -21.35 19.04
CA ILE A 337 -9.37 -21.35 20.36
C ILE A 337 -9.69 -22.61 21.14
N LYS A 338 -10.98 -23.04 21.14
CA LYS A 338 -11.40 -24.23 21.88
C LYS A 338 -10.84 -25.54 21.31
N SER A 339 -10.44 -25.55 20.05
CA SER A 339 -9.88 -26.74 19.38
C SER A 339 -8.37 -26.89 19.53
N ARG A 340 -7.68 -25.97 20.21
CA ARG A 340 -6.26 -26.03 20.57
C ARG A 340 -6.08 -26.68 21.91
#